data_9995038d539e12b0600e3074e94db6c6
#
_entry.id   9995038d539e12b0600e3074e94db6c6
#
_cell.length_a   1.000
_cell.length_b   1.000
_cell.length_c   1.000
_cell.angle_alpha   90.00
_cell.angle_beta   90.00
_cell.angle_gamma   90.00
#
_symmetry.space_group_name_H-M   'P 1'
#
loop_
_entity.id
_entity.type
_entity.pdbx_description
1 polymer ?
#
loop_
_entity_poly.entity_id
_entity_poly.type
_entity_poly.pdbx_seq_one_letter_code
_entity_poly.pdbx_strand_id
1 'polypeptide(L)'
;MEFAQQRDAVIVEDFFDQIYHDLTPFWGLQPAKIRRQAKNFDFVISIRNGSTTVKSDDTDRPWMALWNNLTATVAEWLPDIDIPINVMDESRVVVPWEDINEYVKVERATRKLVAQPEVVTEYSGLRELDEDPGEPFDPEWIKDGLYWDIARVGCSPDSPSRDIEALTNFSGPPPMPSGFPARSFKGYVANWTEAKDPCLQPDLRGSHGTFVEPISLSTTHYLFPLFGGSKLPLNNEILLPPAMYWTTDEFYSGGEEHGGAWETKNTGVIWRGVASGGRNKLENWTRFQRHRFVSMVNGTAVQLAEKNSNGVGPNFELLSYNTYHLTATQYMDLGTWLNGISEAAFVNLVCFPETGNEHCPYTDSYFEVKKVMRMRKQYAYKFLPDIDGNSFSGRYRGFLRSTSLPIKATIYSEWHDSRLIPWLHFVPMDNSFVDIYGILDYFVGTGIAEQQGGEEKPSVQGAHDEQAKKIADAGKEWAEQVLRREDMQIYVMRLLLEYARVCDEKRERLGFIDDLR
;
A
#
# COMPACT_ATOMS: atom_id res chain seq x y z
N MET A 1 -12.79 -24.93 2.02
CA MET A 1 -13.43 -25.10 0.68
C MET A 1 -14.91 -24.76 0.70
N GLU A 2 -15.75 -25.43 1.50
CA GLU A 2 -17.19 -25.17 1.56
C GLU A 2 -17.58 -23.71 1.82
N PHE A 3 -16.93 -23.05 2.80
CA PHE A 3 -17.10 -21.62 3.09
C PHE A 3 -16.86 -20.73 1.86
N ALA A 4 -15.88 -21.05 1.05
CA ALA A 4 -15.56 -20.31 -0.17
C ALA A 4 -16.52 -20.64 -1.32
N GLN A 5 -16.93 -21.90 -1.46
CA GLN A 5 -17.91 -22.33 -2.46
C GLN A 5 -19.27 -21.64 -2.24
N GLN A 6 -19.73 -21.52 -0.99
CA GLN A 6 -20.96 -20.80 -0.65
C GLN A 6 -20.92 -19.31 -1.04
N ARG A 7 -19.75 -18.74 -1.33
CA ARG A 7 -19.51 -17.35 -1.69
C ARG A 7 -19.11 -17.16 -3.16
N ASP A 8 -19.17 -18.24 -3.93
CA ASP A 8 -18.77 -18.25 -5.36
C ASP A 8 -17.39 -17.57 -5.56
N ALA A 9 -16.41 -17.97 -4.74
CA ALA A 9 -15.11 -17.35 -4.72
C ALA A 9 -14.10 -18.08 -5.61
N VAL A 10 -13.29 -17.28 -6.31
CA VAL A 10 -12.10 -17.79 -7.00
C VAL A 10 -11.03 -18.08 -5.92
N ILE A 11 -10.59 -19.33 -5.85
CA ILE A 11 -9.54 -19.75 -4.93
C ILE A 11 -8.34 -20.23 -5.73
N VAL A 12 -7.23 -19.51 -5.55
CA VAL A 12 -5.91 -19.87 -6.04
C VAL A 12 -4.97 -19.82 -4.84
N GLU A 13 -4.09 -20.81 -4.68
CA GLU A 13 -3.20 -20.89 -3.50
C GLU A 13 -2.32 -19.65 -3.39
N ASP A 14 -1.81 -19.13 -4.50
CA ASP A 14 -0.99 -17.91 -4.56
C ASP A 14 -1.66 -16.68 -3.91
N PHE A 15 -3.01 -16.66 -3.84
CA PHE A 15 -3.73 -15.57 -3.17
C PHE A 15 -3.50 -15.53 -1.66
N PHE A 16 -2.90 -16.56 -1.10
CA PHE A 16 -2.59 -16.71 0.32
C PHE A 16 -1.09 -16.68 0.62
N ASP A 17 -0.23 -16.46 -0.38
CA ASP A 17 1.22 -16.39 -0.21
C ASP A 17 1.64 -15.38 0.86
N GLN A 18 0.93 -14.24 0.93
CA GLN A 18 1.17 -13.23 1.95
C GLN A 18 0.97 -13.78 3.37
N ILE A 19 0.00 -14.67 3.59
CA ILE A 19 -0.24 -15.33 4.88
C ILE A 19 0.96 -16.17 5.30
N TYR A 20 1.49 -16.96 4.37
CA TYR A 20 2.66 -17.79 4.65
C TYR A 20 3.89 -16.96 4.90
N HIS A 21 4.12 -15.93 4.09
CA HIS A 21 5.22 -15.00 4.27
C HIS A 21 5.18 -14.35 5.67
N ASP A 22 4.02 -13.86 6.09
CA ASP A 22 3.86 -13.15 7.36
C ASP A 22 3.99 -14.07 8.57
N LEU A 23 3.48 -15.30 8.48
CA LEU A 23 3.47 -16.25 9.60
C LEU A 23 4.74 -17.10 9.72
N THR A 24 5.54 -17.19 8.68
CA THR A 24 6.77 -18.01 8.68
C THR A 24 7.72 -17.69 9.84
N PRO A 25 8.05 -16.42 10.17
CA PRO A 25 8.97 -16.14 11.27
C PRO A 25 8.47 -16.63 12.64
N PHE A 26 7.16 -16.67 12.84
CA PHE A 26 6.55 -17.07 14.12
C PHE A 26 6.76 -18.56 14.44
N TRP A 27 7.12 -19.38 13.45
CA TRP A 27 7.54 -20.77 13.70
C TRP A 27 8.83 -20.86 14.50
N GLY A 28 9.65 -19.80 14.51
CA GLY A 28 10.84 -19.69 15.37
C GLY A 28 10.53 -19.38 16.83
N LEU A 29 9.30 -18.97 17.16
CA LEU A 29 8.87 -18.69 18.51
C LEU A 29 8.11 -19.89 19.12
N GLN A 30 8.14 -20.00 20.46
CA GLN A 30 7.30 -20.96 21.17
C GLN A 30 5.83 -20.55 21.09
N PRO A 31 4.89 -21.47 20.82
CA PRO A 31 3.46 -21.15 20.73
C PRO A 31 2.91 -20.43 21.98
N ALA A 32 3.28 -20.90 23.18
CA ALA A 32 2.88 -20.26 24.43
C ALA A 32 3.34 -18.79 24.53
N LYS A 33 4.55 -18.47 24.01
CA LYS A 33 5.05 -17.09 23.97
C LYS A 33 4.18 -16.23 23.05
N ILE A 34 3.84 -16.71 21.85
CA ILE A 34 3.00 -16.00 20.89
C ILE A 34 1.63 -15.69 21.51
N ARG A 35 0.98 -16.70 22.13
CA ARG A 35 -0.32 -16.53 22.79
C ARG A 35 -0.28 -15.53 23.94
N ARG A 36 0.78 -15.56 24.78
CA ARG A 36 0.96 -14.61 25.89
C ARG A 36 1.14 -13.19 25.40
N GLN A 37 1.96 -12.98 24.39
CA GLN A 37 2.16 -11.66 23.77
C GLN A 37 0.84 -11.13 23.20
N ALA A 38 0.08 -11.96 22.48
CA ALA A 38 -1.20 -11.58 21.90
C ALA A 38 -2.22 -11.16 22.96
N LYS A 39 -2.42 -11.98 23.99
CA LYS A 39 -3.40 -11.72 25.08
C LYS A 39 -3.12 -10.43 25.83
N ASN A 40 -1.85 -10.13 26.07
CA ASN A 40 -1.43 -9.04 26.96
C ASN A 40 -1.17 -7.72 26.21
N PHE A 41 -1.41 -7.65 24.91
CA PHE A 41 -1.32 -6.40 24.14
C PHE A 41 -2.50 -5.45 24.45
N ASP A 42 -2.36 -4.15 24.15
CA ASP A 42 -3.34 -3.11 24.50
C ASP A 42 -4.59 -3.15 23.62
N PHE A 43 -4.42 -3.43 22.33
CA PHE A 43 -5.50 -3.47 21.34
C PHE A 43 -5.66 -4.88 20.81
N VAL A 44 -6.68 -5.59 21.27
CA VAL A 44 -6.89 -7.01 20.92
C VAL A 44 -8.32 -7.28 20.53
N ILE A 45 -8.51 -8.00 19.44
CA ILE A 45 -9.77 -8.68 19.11
C ILE A 45 -9.62 -10.12 19.57
N SER A 46 -10.46 -10.54 20.51
CA SER A 46 -10.47 -11.92 21.03
C SER A 46 -11.65 -12.69 20.47
N ILE A 47 -11.41 -13.91 19.98
CA ILE A 47 -12.47 -14.86 19.63
C ILE A 47 -12.58 -15.88 20.77
N ARG A 48 -13.80 -16.05 21.30
CA ARG A 48 -14.13 -17.05 22.31
C ARG A 48 -15.50 -17.66 21.99
N ASN A 49 -15.54 -18.99 21.91
CA ASN A 49 -16.78 -19.73 21.61
C ASN A 49 -17.55 -19.16 20.41
N GLY A 50 -16.85 -18.85 19.31
CA GLY A 50 -17.43 -18.34 18.07
C GLY A 50 -17.91 -16.89 18.12
N SER A 51 -17.55 -16.13 19.16
CA SER A 51 -17.94 -14.72 19.31
C SER A 51 -16.70 -13.83 19.52
N THR A 52 -16.78 -12.59 19.04
CA THR A 52 -15.68 -11.62 19.18
C THR A 52 -15.91 -10.65 20.33
N THR A 53 -14.82 -10.29 21.01
CA THR A 53 -14.77 -9.18 21.99
C THR A 53 -13.56 -8.30 21.69
N VAL A 54 -13.63 -7.03 22.08
CA VAL A 54 -12.54 -6.06 21.85
C VAL A 54 -12.02 -5.59 23.19
N LYS A 55 -10.70 -5.72 23.38
CA LYS A 55 -9.93 -5.02 24.41
C LYS A 55 -9.33 -3.77 23.75
N SER A 56 -9.66 -2.60 24.29
CA SER A 56 -9.11 -1.32 23.82
C SER A 56 -9.12 -0.33 24.97
N ASP A 57 -8.01 0.34 25.19
CA ASP A 57 -7.90 1.43 26.17
C ASP A 57 -8.43 2.77 25.62
N ASP A 58 -8.76 2.81 24.32
CA ASP A 58 -9.22 4.00 23.62
C ASP A 58 -10.47 3.67 22.79
N THR A 59 -11.60 4.27 23.15
CA THR A 59 -12.89 4.08 22.48
C THR A 59 -13.01 4.79 21.12
N ASP A 60 -12.05 5.68 20.78
CA ASP A 60 -12.08 6.51 19.59
C ASP A 60 -11.31 5.92 18.39
N ARG A 61 -11.15 4.61 18.31
CA ARG A 61 -10.46 3.93 17.21
C ARG A 61 -11.45 3.28 16.23
N PRO A 62 -11.97 4.01 15.24
CA PRO A 62 -13.01 3.49 14.34
C PRO A 62 -12.55 2.26 13.54
N TRP A 63 -11.25 2.12 13.28
CA TRP A 63 -10.70 0.95 12.59
C TRP A 63 -10.84 -0.34 13.38
N MET A 64 -10.74 -0.29 14.72
CA MET A 64 -10.98 -1.45 15.58
C MET A 64 -12.38 -2.02 15.40
N ALA A 65 -13.41 -1.16 15.34
CA ALA A 65 -14.80 -1.58 15.13
C ALA A 65 -14.98 -2.27 13.77
N LEU A 66 -14.34 -1.76 12.72
CA LEU A 66 -14.43 -2.34 11.37
C LEU A 66 -13.72 -3.70 11.30
N TRP A 67 -12.52 -3.84 11.87
CA TRP A 67 -11.82 -5.13 11.93
C TRP A 67 -12.56 -6.13 12.82
N ASN A 68 -13.14 -5.69 13.95
CA ASN A 68 -13.98 -6.55 14.78
C ASN A 68 -15.20 -7.04 14.00
N ASN A 69 -15.88 -6.16 13.24
CA ASN A 69 -17.01 -6.55 12.40
C ASN A 69 -16.61 -7.56 11.32
N LEU A 70 -15.47 -7.36 10.67
CA LEU A 70 -14.95 -8.30 9.68
C LEU A 70 -14.64 -9.65 10.33
N THR A 71 -13.94 -9.67 11.45
CA THR A 71 -13.59 -10.89 12.19
C THR A 71 -14.84 -11.62 12.69
N ALA A 72 -15.83 -10.89 13.19
CA ALA A 72 -17.10 -11.46 13.67
C ALA A 72 -17.85 -12.25 12.58
N THR A 73 -17.66 -11.89 11.29
CA THR A 73 -18.32 -12.62 10.19
C THR A 73 -17.80 -14.04 9.96
N VAL A 74 -16.66 -14.38 10.56
CA VAL A 74 -16.01 -15.70 10.41
C VAL A 74 -15.75 -16.38 11.76
N ALA A 75 -16.05 -15.74 12.87
CA ALA A 75 -15.68 -16.18 14.21
C ALA A 75 -16.25 -17.55 14.61
N GLU A 76 -17.44 -17.91 14.12
CA GLU A 76 -18.10 -19.20 14.45
C GLU A 76 -17.31 -20.41 13.92
N TRP A 77 -16.46 -20.23 12.90
CA TRP A 77 -15.63 -21.29 12.31
C TRP A 77 -14.19 -21.29 12.81
N LEU A 78 -13.86 -20.38 13.74
CA LEU A 78 -12.50 -20.20 14.22
C LEU A 78 -12.33 -20.73 15.64
N PRO A 79 -11.16 -21.27 15.98
CA PRO A 79 -10.82 -21.58 17.35
C PRO A 79 -10.67 -20.30 18.18
N ASP A 80 -10.64 -20.46 19.50
CA ASP A 80 -10.38 -19.36 20.42
C ASP A 80 -8.97 -18.81 20.20
N ILE A 81 -8.86 -17.52 19.88
CA ILE A 81 -7.59 -16.82 19.62
C ILE A 81 -7.65 -15.36 20.05
N ASP A 82 -6.47 -14.75 20.24
CA ASP A 82 -6.27 -13.33 20.48
C ASP A 82 -5.49 -12.70 19.32
N ILE A 83 -6.02 -11.59 18.80
CA ILE A 83 -5.53 -10.92 17.58
C ILE A 83 -5.12 -9.50 17.96
N PRO A 84 -3.82 -9.25 18.24
CA PRO A 84 -3.31 -7.90 18.50
C PRO A 84 -3.39 -7.05 17.24
N ILE A 85 -3.92 -5.83 17.36
CA ILE A 85 -4.17 -4.94 16.22
C ILE A 85 -3.27 -3.71 16.27
N ASN A 86 -2.61 -3.41 15.18
CA ASN A 86 -1.98 -2.12 14.95
C ASN A 86 -3.05 -1.09 14.58
N VAL A 87 -3.35 -0.19 15.50
CA VAL A 87 -4.35 0.87 15.29
C VAL A 87 -3.74 2.15 14.71
N MET A 88 -2.43 2.14 14.42
CA MET A 88 -1.72 3.26 13.79
C MET A 88 -1.74 3.11 12.27
N ASP A 89 -1.50 4.22 11.57
CA ASP A 89 -1.32 4.18 10.11
C ASP A 89 0.01 3.52 9.73
N GLU A 90 1.07 3.79 10.51
CA GLU A 90 2.42 3.29 10.24
C GLU A 90 2.61 1.86 10.72
N SER A 91 3.49 1.15 10.04
CA SER A 91 3.99 -0.15 10.47
C SER A 91 4.92 0.00 11.68
N ARG A 92 4.88 -0.96 12.62
CA ARG A 92 5.51 -0.83 13.94
C ARG A 92 6.48 -1.96 14.30
N VAL A 93 6.51 -3.06 13.55
CA VAL A 93 7.38 -4.20 13.84
C VAL A 93 8.46 -4.32 12.77
N VAL A 94 9.69 -4.02 13.14
CA VAL A 94 10.89 -4.16 12.29
C VAL A 94 11.91 -5.00 13.03
N VAL A 95 11.90 -6.28 12.82
CA VAL A 95 12.89 -7.17 13.43
C VAL A 95 14.17 -7.17 12.59
N PRO A 96 15.37 -7.16 13.19
CA PRO A 96 16.61 -7.29 12.43
C PRO A 96 16.59 -8.49 11.51
N TRP A 97 17.09 -8.31 10.29
CA TRP A 97 17.05 -9.35 9.26
C TRP A 97 17.71 -10.65 9.72
N GLU A 98 18.78 -10.57 10.49
CA GLU A 98 19.51 -11.71 11.03
C GLU A 98 18.61 -12.59 11.91
N ASP A 99 17.81 -11.95 12.78
CA ASP A 99 16.90 -12.65 13.68
C ASP A 99 15.74 -13.29 12.90
N ILE A 100 15.17 -12.55 11.93
CA ILE A 100 14.13 -13.11 11.04
C ILE A 100 14.67 -14.30 10.26
N ASN A 101 15.89 -14.21 9.73
CA ASN A 101 16.51 -15.31 8.99
C ASN A 101 16.71 -16.55 9.86
N GLU A 102 17.06 -16.40 11.15
CA GLU A 102 17.14 -17.53 12.08
C GLU A 102 15.75 -18.14 12.34
N TYR A 103 14.71 -17.33 12.56
CA TYR A 103 13.35 -17.83 12.74
C TYR A 103 12.84 -18.60 11.50
N VAL A 104 13.11 -18.09 10.31
CA VAL A 104 12.77 -18.77 9.04
C VAL A 104 13.54 -20.09 8.87
N LYS A 105 14.80 -20.19 9.32
CA LYS A 105 15.54 -21.45 9.34
C LYS A 105 14.88 -22.50 10.24
N VAL A 106 14.38 -22.08 11.40
CA VAL A 106 13.64 -22.98 12.31
C VAL A 106 12.38 -23.51 11.62
N GLU A 107 11.60 -22.64 10.96
CA GLU A 107 10.42 -23.07 10.20
C GLU A 107 10.78 -24.12 9.16
N ARG A 108 11.78 -23.88 8.32
CA ARG A 108 12.23 -24.82 7.27
C ARG A 108 12.71 -26.16 7.83
N ALA A 109 13.24 -26.17 9.05
CA ALA A 109 13.70 -27.39 9.72
C ALA A 109 12.56 -28.17 10.39
N THR A 110 11.54 -27.49 10.91
CA THR A 110 10.49 -28.06 11.76
C THR A 110 9.17 -28.32 11.04
N ARG A 111 8.78 -27.44 10.10
CA ARG A 111 7.55 -27.60 9.32
C ARG A 111 7.70 -28.71 8.29
N LYS A 112 7.02 -29.82 8.54
CA LYS A 112 7.05 -31.01 7.68
C LYS A 112 5.63 -31.41 7.28
N LEU A 113 5.51 -32.01 6.11
CA LEU A 113 4.29 -32.71 5.74
C LEU A 113 4.22 -33.99 6.59
N VAL A 114 3.15 -34.14 7.35
CA VAL A 114 2.88 -35.33 8.14
C VAL A 114 1.91 -36.25 7.39
N ALA A 115 2.02 -37.56 7.66
CA ALA A 115 1.09 -38.51 7.07
C ALA A 115 -0.34 -38.27 7.59
N GLN A 116 -1.35 -38.45 6.73
CA GLN A 116 -2.76 -38.21 7.07
C GLN A 116 -3.21 -38.84 8.41
N PRO A 117 -2.82 -40.07 8.82
CA PRO A 117 -3.19 -40.63 10.11
C PRO A 117 -2.59 -39.90 11.33
N GLU A 118 -1.53 -39.11 11.12
CA GLU A 118 -0.84 -38.37 12.18
C GLU A 118 -1.36 -36.96 12.34
N VAL A 119 -2.23 -36.49 11.43
CA VAL A 119 -2.82 -35.15 11.48
C VAL A 119 -3.80 -35.06 12.64
N VAL A 120 -3.67 -33.99 13.40
CA VAL A 120 -4.57 -33.60 14.50
C VAL A 120 -5.46 -32.48 14.00
N THR A 121 -6.76 -32.55 14.24
CA THR A 121 -7.75 -31.55 13.79
C THR A 121 -8.27 -30.65 14.92
N GLU A 122 -7.94 -30.97 16.17
CA GLU A 122 -8.40 -30.23 17.35
C GLU A 122 -7.35 -29.23 17.83
N TYR A 123 -7.73 -27.97 17.89
CA TYR A 123 -6.95 -26.89 18.48
C TYR A 123 -7.03 -26.95 20.01
N SER A 124 -5.89 -26.80 20.70
CA SER A 124 -5.81 -26.92 22.16
C SER A 124 -5.28 -25.66 22.87
N GLY A 125 -4.86 -24.65 22.11
CA GLY A 125 -3.88 -23.65 22.51
C GLY A 125 -4.26 -22.63 23.59
N LEU A 126 -5.53 -22.33 23.90
CA LEU A 126 -5.88 -21.24 24.81
C LEU A 126 -6.30 -21.65 26.23
N ARG A 127 -6.65 -22.91 26.46
CA ARG A 127 -7.22 -23.36 27.76
C ARG A 127 -6.27 -23.14 28.95
N GLU A 128 -4.97 -23.26 28.75
CA GLU A 128 -3.97 -23.05 29.82
C GLU A 128 -3.71 -21.56 30.13
N LEU A 129 -3.99 -20.65 29.20
CA LEU A 129 -3.74 -19.20 29.37
C LEU A 129 -4.85 -18.49 30.14
N ASP A 130 -6.04 -19.05 30.18
CA ASP A 130 -7.15 -18.44 30.97
C ASP A 130 -6.92 -18.61 32.48
N GLU A 131 -6.08 -19.55 32.89
CA GLU A 131 -5.70 -19.82 34.28
C GLU A 131 -4.51 -18.96 34.77
N ASP A 132 -3.58 -18.58 33.85
CA ASP A 132 -2.45 -17.67 34.15
C ASP A 132 -2.36 -16.54 33.11
N PRO A 133 -2.85 -15.33 33.43
CA PRO A 133 -2.80 -14.19 32.52
C PRO A 133 -1.37 -13.74 32.17
N GLY A 134 -0.35 -14.12 32.98
CA GLY A 134 1.03 -13.69 32.80
C GLY A 134 1.25 -12.19 33.07
N GLU A 135 2.48 -11.74 32.90
CA GLU A 135 2.84 -10.32 33.03
C GLU A 135 2.37 -9.53 31.80
N PRO A 136 2.07 -8.23 31.93
CA PRO A 136 1.83 -7.34 30.80
C PRO A 136 2.95 -7.44 29.77
N PHE A 137 2.58 -7.42 28.49
CA PHE A 137 3.56 -7.48 27.40
C PHE A 137 3.94 -6.07 26.95
N ASP A 138 5.21 -5.69 27.10
CA ASP A 138 5.78 -4.46 26.55
C ASP A 138 6.70 -4.82 25.36
N PRO A 139 6.36 -4.37 24.15
CA PRO A 139 7.20 -4.58 22.95
C PRO A 139 8.48 -3.74 22.93
N GLU A 140 8.80 -2.96 23.97
CA GLU A 140 9.97 -2.06 24.00
C GLU A 140 9.97 -1.05 22.84
N TRP A 141 8.96 -0.18 22.83
CA TRP A 141 8.75 0.77 21.75
C TRP A 141 9.88 1.80 21.63
N ILE A 142 10.53 1.85 20.46
CA ILE A 142 11.41 2.92 20.03
C ILE A 142 10.52 4.09 19.59
N LYS A 143 10.64 5.22 20.28
CA LYS A 143 9.80 6.42 20.08
C LYS A 143 10.61 7.63 19.59
N ASP A 144 11.91 7.50 19.50
CA ASP A 144 12.85 8.55 19.12
C ASP A 144 13.83 8.05 18.06
N GLY A 145 14.38 8.97 17.27
CA GLY A 145 15.37 8.67 16.24
C GLY A 145 14.86 8.87 14.82
N LEU A 146 15.71 8.57 13.86
CA LEU A 146 15.38 8.66 12.44
C LEU A 146 14.82 7.31 11.96
N TYR A 147 13.61 7.30 11.45
CA TYR A 147 12.92 6.06 11.12
C TYR A 147 13.67 5.20 10.10
N TRP A 148 14.39 5.84 9.15
CA TRP A 148 15.21 5.08 8.20
C TRP A 148 16.26 4.21 8.90
N ASP A 149 16.98 4.74 9.88
CA ASP A 149 18.01 3.97 10.61
C ASP A 149 17.41 2.85 11.45
N ILE A 150 16.20 3.06 11.98
CA ILE A 150 15.44 2.02 12.70
C ILE A 150 14.95 0.94 11.72
N ALA A 151 14.52 1.33 10.54
CA ALA A 151 13.90 0.44 9.56
C ALA A 151 14.93 -0.40 8.78
N ARG A 152 16.06 0.19 8.36
CA ARG A 152 17.05 -0.47 7.50
C ARG A 152 17.68 -1.73 8.09
N VAL A 153 17.59 -1.94 9.41
CA VAL A 153 18.06 -3.18 10.04
C VAL A 153 17.26 -4.41 9.61
N GLY A 154 16.02 -4.21 9.14
CA GLY A 154 15.19 -5.26 8.53
C GLY A 154 15.63 -5.66 7.13
N CYS A 155 16.53 -4.91 6.50
CA CYS A 155 17.07 -5.22 5.18
C CYS A 155 18.16 -6.30 5.25
N SER A 156 18.24 -7.14 4.21
CA SER A 156 19.34 -8.10 4.06
C SER A 156 20.70 -7.40 4.07
N PRO A 157 21.76 -8.02 4.63
CA PRO A 157 23.12 -7.47 4.60
C PRO A 157 23.63 -7.12 3.19
N ASP A 158 23.18 -7.84 2.17
CA ASP A 158 23.59 -7.61 0.78
C ASP A 158 22.78 -6.53 0.06
N SER A 159 21.77 -5.96 0.72
CA SER A 159 20.89 -4.98 0.08
C SER A 159 21.51 -3.58 0.04
N PRO A 160 21.23 -2.79 -1.02
CA PRO A 160 21.79 -1.43 -1.18
C PRO A 160 21.52 -0.48 -0.03
N SER A 161 20.41 -0.65 0.68
CA SER A 161 19.99 0.26 1.74
C SER A 161 20.58 -0.06 3.12
N ARG A 162 21.11 -1.27 3.32
CA ARG A 162 21.51 -1.78 4.66
C ARG A 162 22.48 -0.85 5.39
N ASP A 163 23.51 -0.40 4.71
CA ASP A 163 24.60 0.38 5.30
C ASP A 163 24.48 1.89 5.04
N ILE A 164 23.39 2.33 4.42
CA ILE A 164 23.19 3.74 4.12
C ILE A 164 22.42 4.42 5.26
N GLU A 165 23.02 5.41 5.89
CA GLU A 165 22.44 6.18 6.99
C GLU A 165 21.31 7.10 6.52
N ALA A 166 20.43 7.47 7.47
CA ALA A 166 19.37 8.44 7.25
C ALA A 166 19.91 9.81 6.82
N LEU A 167 19.11 10.55 6.08
CA LEU A 167 19.39 11.95 5.77
C LEU A 167 18.95 12.84 6.94
N THR A 168 19.72 13.90 7.16
CA THR A 168 19.43 14.95 8.15
C THR A 168 19.20 16.31 7.52
N ASN A 169 19.60 16.49 6.25
CA ASN A 169 19.35 17.71 5.48
C ASN A 169 18.34 17.44 4.37
N PHE A 170 17.20 18.10 4.48
CA PHE A 170 16.09 17.99 3.55
C PHE A 170 15.87 19.26 2.70
N SER A 171 16.84 20.17 2.63
CA SER A 171 16.75 21.35 1.79
C SER A 171 16.72 21.00 0.29
N GLY A 172 15.89 21.70 -0.47
CA GLY A 172 15.75 21.53 -1.91
C GLY A 172 15.03 20.22 -2.33
N PRO A 173 14.91 19.95 -3.63
CA PRO A 173 14.27 18.75 -4.13
C PRO A 173 15.06 17.49 -3.78
N PRO A 174 14.39 16.32 -3.72
CA PRO A 174 15.11 15.05 -3.60
C PRO A 174 15.98 14.85 -4.85
N PRO A 175 17.13 14.16 -4.72
CA PRO A 175 17.88 13.73 -5.88
C PRO A 175 16.98 12.88 -6.79
N MET A 176 16.86 13.30 -8.04
CA MET A 176 16.11 12.54 -9.04
C MET A 176 17.09 11.68 -9.85
N PRO A 177 16.65 10.52 -10.38
CA PRO A 177 17.51 9.71 -11.25
C PRO A 177 17.96 10.53 -12.44
N SER A 178 19.24 10.46 -12.79
CA SER A 178 19.80 11.16 -13.96
C SER A 178 19.41 10.51 -15.30
N GLY A 179 18.73 9.36 -15.23
CA GLY A 179 18.26 8.59 -16.37
C GLY A 179 17.10 7.70 -15.96
N PHE A 180 16.93 6.57 -16.64
CA PHE A 180 15.89 5.61 -16.24
C PHE A 180 16.14 5.09 -14.83
N PRO A 181 15.06 4.90 -14.03
CA PRO A 181 15.18 4.27 -12.72
C PRO A 181 15.90 2.93 -12.81
N ALA A 182 16.74 2.63 -11.82
CA ALA A 182 17.37 1.32 -11.71
C ALA A 182 16.28 0.24 -11.67
N ARG A 183 16.55 -0.92 -12.28
CA ARG A 183 15.60 -2.04 -12.35
C ARG A 183 14.32 -1.78 -13.14
N SER A 184 14.28 -0.71 -13.93
CA SER A 184 13.20 -0.47 -14.90
C SER A 184 13.49 -1.16 -16.24
N PHE A 185 12.42 -1.42 -17.00
CA PHE A 185 12.55 -1.75 -18.43
C PHE A 185 12.24 -0.51 -19.25
N LYS A 186 13.26 0.06 -19.90
CA LYS A 186 13.13 1.31 -20.66
C LYS A 186 12.49 2.46 -19.86
N GLY A 187 12.78 2.52 -18.56
CA GLY A 187 12.28 3.55 -17.68
C GLY A 187 10.97 3.21 -16.95
N TYR A 188 10.30 2.14 -17.31
CA TYR A 188 9.02 1.73 -16.70
C TYR A 188 9.20 0.56 -15.74
N VAL A 189 8.40 0.50 -14.68
CA VAL A 189 8.45 -0.56 -13.67
C VAL A 189 8.31 -1.92 -14.32
N ALA A 190 9.34 -2.76 -14.19
CA ALA A 190 9.37 -4.13 -14.70
C ALA A 190 9.08 -5.16 -13.62
N ASN A 191 9.56 -4.93 -12.39
CA ASN A 191 9.33 -5.77 -11.23
C ASN A 191 8.64 -4.96 -10.14
N TRP A 192 7.36 -5.21 -9.92
CA TRP A 192 6.54 -4.49 -8.97
C TRP A 192 6.95 -4.72 -7.52
N THR A 193 7.38 -5.93 -7.19
CA THR A 193 7.86 -6.26 -5.84
C THR A 193 9.11 -5.47 -5.50
N GLU A 194 10.08 -5.41 -6.40
CA GLU A 194 11.31 -4.62 -6.21
C GLU A 194 11.04 -3.11 -6.21
N ALA A 195 10.06 -2.64 -6.99
CA ALA A 195 9.68 -1.23 -7.05
C ALA A 195 9.04 -0.72 -5.76
N LYS A 196 8.56 -1.61 -4.88
CA LYS A 196 8.03 -1.28 -3.55
C LYS A 196 9.06 -1.39 -2.44
N ASP A 197 10.17 -2.09 -2.66
CA ASP A 197 11.10 -2.49 -1.61
C ASP A 197 12.08 -1.37 -1.23
N PRO A 198 11.98 -0.79 -0.01
CA PRO A 198 12.93 0.21 0.46
C PRO A 198 14.37 -0.33 0.61
N CYS A 199 14.53 -1.63 0.82
CA CYS A 199 15.85 -2.24 0.92
C CYS A 199 16.64 -2.12 -0.39
N LEU A 200 15.94 -2.01 -1.51
CA LEU A 200 16.51 -1.88 -2.84
C LEU A 200 16.57 -0.42 -3.34
N GLN A 201 15.95 0.52 -2.61
CA GLN A 201 15.78 1.91 -3.02
C GLN A 201 16.26 2.89 -1.93
N PRO A 202 17.57 3.06 -1.73
CA PRO A 202 18.12 3.93 -0.68
C PRO A 202 17.70 5.41 -0.81
N ASP A 203 17.29 5.86 -1.98
CA ASP A 203 16.85 7.24 -2.21
C ASP A 203 15.50 7.56 -1.55
N LEU A 204 14.71 6.53 -1.20
CA LEU A 204 13.46 6.71 -0.46
C LEU A 204 13.67 7.38 0.91
N ARG A 205 14.85 7.26 1.53
CA ARG A 205 15.18 7.94 2.79
C ARG A 205 15.07 9.47 2.72
N GLY A 206 15.10 10.04 1.52
CA GLY A 206 15.01 11.48 1.29
C GLY A 206 13.92 11.88 0.29
N SER A 207 13.07 10.94 -0.12
CA SER A 207 12.04 11.18 -1.14
C SER A 207 10.67 10.62 -0.78
N HIS A 208 10.52 9.98 0.38
CA HIS A 208 9.24 9.50 0.88
C HIS A 208 9.04 9.90 2.35
N GLY A 209 7.90 10.51 2.66
CA GLY A 209 7.62 11.10 3.98
C GLY A 209 7.69 10.10 5.14
N THR A 210 7.39 8.83 4.92
CA THR A 210 7.57 7.76 5.90
C THR A 210 9.00 7.72 6.46
N PHE A 211 10.00 7.94 5.62
CA PHE A 211 11.41 7.92 6.03
C PHE A 211 11.97 9.31 6.34
N VAL A 212 11.36 10.35 5.79
CA VAL A 212 11.74 11.75 6.08
C VAL A 212 11.30 12.13 7.48
N GLU A 213 10.01 11.98 7.79
CA GLU A 213 9.44 12.17 9.12
C GLU A 213 8.03 11.56 9.18
N PRO A 214 7.84 10.35 9.74
CA PRO A 214 6.52 9.73 9.87
C PRO A 214 5.61 10.54 10.81
N ILE A 215 4.30 10.37 10.72
CA ILE A 215 3.33 11.03 11.61
C ILE A 215 3.59 10.63 13.06
N SER A 216 3.84 9.34 13.29
CA SER A 216 4.20 8.82 14.60
C SER A 216 5.40 7.89 14.49
N LEU A 217 6.19 7.85 15.53
CA LEU A 217 7.26 6.88 15.68
C LEU A 217 7.00 6.04 16.92
N SER A 218 6.66 4.78 16.70
CA SER A 218 6.44 3.79 17.74
C SER A 218 6.73 2.41 17.15
N THR A 219 8.00 2.10 17.02
CA THR A 219 8.50 0.88 16.34
C THR A 219 9.19 -0.03 17.34
N THR A 220 9.17 -1.33 17.11
CA THR A 220 9.93 -2.30 17.91
C THR A 220 10.76 -3.21 17.02
N HIS A 221 11.89 -3.66 17.56
CA HIS A 221 12.69 -4.74 16.97
C HIS A 221 12.29 -6.13 17.51
N TYR A 222 11.24 -6.18 18.32
CA TYR A 222 10.77 -7.40 18.94
C TYR A 222 9.69 -8.08 18.11
N LEU A 223 9.88 -9.35 17.74
CA LEU A 223 8.87 -10.11 17.00
C LEU A 223 7.71 -10.50 17.91
N PHE A 224 6.52 -10.00 17.59
CA PHE A 224 5.26 -10.41 18.19
C PHE A 224 4.12 -10.32 17.16
N PRO A 225 3.00 -11.03 17.33
CA PRO A 225 1.98 -11.17 16.29
C PRO A 225 1.07 -9.95 16.17
N LEU A 226 1.60 -8.84 15.66
CA LEU A 226 0.84 -7.61 15.43
C LEU A 226 0.19 -7.64 14.05
N PHE A 227 -1.13 -7.47 13.98
CA PHE A 227 -1.89 -7.41 12.75
C PHE A 227 -2.12 -5.97 12.29
N GLY A 228 -2.01 -5.71 10.99
CA GLY A 228 -2.19 -4.38 10.42
C GLY A 228 -2.76 -4.41 9.00
N GLY A 229 -3.21 -3.25 8.49
CA GLY A 229 -3.81 -3.14 7.16
C GLY A 229 -2.79 -3.02 6.02
N SER A 230 -1.59 -2.57 6.31
CA SER A 230 -0.48 -2.47 5.36
C SER A 230 0.84 -2.49 6.10
N LYS A 231 1.93 -2.77 5.39
CA LYS A 231 3.30 -2.71 5.93
C LYS A 231 4.32 -2.44 4.83
N LEU A 232 5.50 -1.97 5.21
CA LEU A 232 6.64 -2.00 4.30
C LEU A 232 7.11 -3.46 4.12
N PRO A 233 7.71 -3.82 2.97
CA PRO A 233 8.24 -5.18 2.74
C PRO A 233 9.21 -5.66 3.82
N LEU A 234 9.95 -4.75 4.47
CA LEU A 234 10.89 -5.05 5.56
C LEU A 234 10.23 -5.19 6.94
N ASN A 235 8.94 -4.88 7.08
CA ASN A 235 8.20 -4.98 8.34
C ASN A 235 7.63 -6.39 8.56
N ASN A 236 7.40 -6.75 9.82
CA ASN A 236 7.02 -8.10 10.22
C ASN A 236 5.60 -8.22 10.80
N GLU A 237 4.74 -7.23 10.55
CA GLU A 237 3.31 -7.34 10.84
C GLU A 237 2.66 -8.42 9.98
N ILE A 238 1.53 -8.91 10.47
CA ILE A 238 0.65 -9.86 9.78
C ILE A 238 -0.45 -9.05 9.09
N LEU A 239 -0.58 -9.17 7.77
CA LEU A 239 -1.51 -8.36 6.99
C LEU A 239 -2.95 -8.85 7.08
N LEU A 240 -3.83 -7.96 7.53
CA LEU A 240 -5.28 -8.02 7.36
C LEU A 240 -5.71 -7.17 6.16
N PRO A 241 -6.89 -7.42 5.56
CA PRO A 241 -7.50 -6.41 4.71
C PRO A 241 -7.66 -5.10 5.48
N PRO A 242 -7.22 -3.96 4.94
CA PRO A 242 -7.38 -2.68 5.61
C PRO A 242 -8.82 -2.43 6.06
N ALA A 243 -9.00 -1.94 7.28
CA ALA A 243 -10.34 -1.72 7.86
C ALA A 243 -11.22 -0.84 6.96
N MET A 244 -10.64 0.15 6.31
CA MET A 244 -11.35 1.05 5.40
C MET A 244 -11.89 0.36 4.13
N TYR A 245 -11.40 -0.81 3.75
CA TYR A 245 -11.99 -1.57 2.65
C TYR A 245 -13.26 -2.32 3.07
N TRP A 246 -13.46 -2.50 4.37
CA TRP A 246 -14.65 -3.12 4.93
C TRP A 246 -15.81 -2.14 5.15
N THR A 247 -15.54 -0.83 5.19
CA THR A 247 -16.58 0.20 5.36
C THR A 247 -17.52 0.29 4.16
N THR A 248 -18.72 0.80 4.40
CA THR A 248 -19.66 1.24 3.37
C THR A 248 -19.56 2.74 3.06
N ASP A 249 -18.67 3.46 3.76
CA ASP A 249 -18.45 4.89 3.54
C ASP A 249 -17.96 5.13 2.09
N GLU A 250 -18.71 5.94 1.34
CA GLU A 250 -18.39 6.29 -0.05
C GLU A 250 -17.03 6.96 -0.22
N PHE A 251 -16.48 7.55 0.83
CA PHE A 251 -15.15 8.15 0.80
C PHE A 251 -14.04 7.13 0.50
N TYR A 252 -14.19 5.90 1.00
CA TYR A 252 -13.23 4.81 0.80
C TYR A 252 -13.74 3.74 -0.16
N SER A 253 -15.03 3.44 -0.15
CA SER A 253 -15.61 2.38 -0.99
C SER A 253 -15.88 2.85 -2.42
N GLY A 254 -16.01 4.16 -2.63
CA GLY A 254 -16.49 4.74 -3.88
C GLY A 254 -18.00 4.58 -4.09
N GLY A 255 -18.72 3.99 -3.13
CA GLY A 255 -20.13 3.68 -3.25
C GLY A 255 -20.40 2.53 -4.24
N GLU A 256 -21.62 2.50 -4.78
CA GLU A 256 -22.06 1.51 -5.77
C GLU A 256 -21.86 1.97 -7.23
N GLU A 257 -21.57 3.25 -7.43
CA GLU A 257 -21.33 3.84 -8.75
C GLU A 257 -19.85 3.75 -9.11
N HIS A 258 -19.50 2.92 -10.07
CA HIS A 258 -18.12 2.64 -10.46
C HIS A 258 -17.65 3.38 -11.73
N GLY A 259 -18.36 4.43 -12.13
CA GLY A 259 -18.06 5.27 -13.29
C GLY A 259 -18.81 4.87 -14.57
N GLY A 260 -18.88 5.81 -15.51
CA GLY A 260 -19.54 5.63 -16.82
C GLY A 260 -18.68 4.88 -17.84
N ALA A 261 -19.17 4.81 -19.08
CA ALA A 261 -18.45 4.21 -20.20
C ALA A 261 -17.12 4.94 -20.46
N TRP A 262 -16.10 4.21 -20.87
CA TRP A 262 -14.75 4.74 -21.11
C TRP A 262 -14.73 5.90 -22.10
N GLU A 263 -15.53 5.80 -23.17
CA GLU A 263 -15.62 6.76 -24.27
C GLU A 263 -16.21 8.10 -23.84
N THR A 264 -16.94 8.14 -22.71
CA THR A 264 -17.56 9.36 -22.17
C THR A 264 -16.69 10.07 -21.14
N LYS A 265 -15.54 9.51 -20.79
CA LYS A 265 -14.65 10.03 -19.77
C LYS A 265 -13.75 11.15 -20.30
N ASN A 266 -13.38 12.07 -19.40
CA ASN A 266 -12.33 13.03 -19.67
C ASN A 266 -11.00 12.30 -19.90
N THR A 267 -10.37 12.55 -21.04
CA THR A 267 -9.06 11.98 -21.35
C THR A 267 -7.99 12.76 -20.58
N GLY A 268 -7.65 12.31 -19.40
CA GLY A 268 -6.67 12.98 -18.54
C GLY A 268 -6.64 12.38 -17.13
N VAL A 269 -5.80 12.99 -16.31
CA VAL A 269 -5.51 12.62 -14.93
C VAL A 269 -6.33 13.45 -13.97
N ILE A 270 -6.93 12.83 -12.97
CA ILE A 270 -7.49 13.50 -11.80
C ILE A 270 -6.83 13.00 -10.53
N TRP A 271 -6.41 13.91 -9.67
CA TRP A 271 -6.00 13.57 -8.31
C TRP A 271 -6.53 14.60 -7.31
N ARG A 272 -7.18 14.13 -6.27
CA ARG A 272 -7.61 14.91 -5.11
C ARG A 272 -7.25 14.16 -3.84
N GLY A 273 -6.59 14.81 -2.92
CA GLY A 273 -6.21 14.22 -1.64
C GLY A 273 -5.68 15.25 -0.66
N VAL A 274 -5.47 14.80 0.57
CA VAL A 274 -4.84 15.58 1.63
C VAL A 274 -3.33 15.49 1.46
N ALA A 275 -2.58 16.54 1.83
CA ALA A 275 -1.12 16.58 1.83
C ALA A 275 -0.53 15.76 3.00
N SER A 276 -1.09 14.56 3.24
CA SER A 276 -0.56 13.60 4.21
C SER A 276 0.65 12.84 3.63
N GLY A 277 1.29 12.02 4.43
CA GLY A 277 2.47 11.25 4.06
C GLY A 277 3.61 11.41 5.05
N GLY A 278 3.28 11.88 6.26
CA GLY A 278 4.20 12.19 7.33
C GLY A 278 4.06 13.64 7.81
N ARG A 279 4.96 14.05 8.72
CA ARG A 279 5.00 15.40 9.32
C ARG A 279 5.77 16.36 8.41
N ASN A 280 5.10 16.88 7.38
CA ASN A 280 5.71 17.90 6.53
C ASN A 280 5.86 19.23 7.31
N LYS A 281 7.04 19.83 7.25
CA LYS A 281 7.47 21.07 7.90
C LYS A 281 8.12 21.98 6.89
N LEU A 282 8.37 23.24 7.28
CA LEU A 282 9.06 24.22 6.44
C LEU A 282 10.38 23.67 5.86
N GLU A 283 11.15 22.94 6.69
CA GLU A 283 12.48 22.43 6.35
C GLU A 283 12.50 21.13 5.54
N ASN A 284 11.35 20.40 5.44
CA ASN A 284 11.34 19.07 4.84
C ASN A 284 10.24 18.79 3.81
N TRP A 285 9.24 19.67 3.63
CA TRP A 285 8.07 19.42 2.78
C TRP A 285 8.42 19.08 1.31
N THR A 286 9.57 19.58 0.82
CA THR A 286 10.04 19.32 -0.54
C THR A 286 10.34 17.84 -0.80
N ARG A 287 10.44 17.02 0.25
CA ARG A 287 10.81 15.62 0.21
C ARG A 287 9.62 14.66 0.23
N PHE A 288 8.40 15.18 0.39
CA PHE A 288 7.20 14.36 0.53
C PHE A 288 6.63 13.92 -0.82
N GLN A 289 6.29 12.65 -0.93
CA GLN A 289 5.83 12.01 -2.16
C GLN A 289 4.59 12.67 -2.76
N ARG A 290 3.57 13.02 -1.96
CA ARG A 290 2.35 13.68 -2.47
C ARG A 290 2.60 15.08 -2.97
N HIS A 291 3.43 15.85 -2.26
CA HIS A 291 3.82 17.18 -2.71
C HIS A 291 4.56 17.11 -4.04
N ARG A 292 5.53 16.19 -4.17
CA ARG A 292 6.27 15.97 -5.40
C ARG A 292 5.36 15.55 -6.54
N PHE A 293 4.49 14.55 -6.31
CA PHE A 293 3.55 14.09 -7.33
C PHE A 293 2.66 15.21 -7.85
N VAL A 294 2.01 15.99 -6.96
CA VAL A 294 1.14 17.10 -7.36
C VAL A 294 1.90 18.16 -8.14
N SER A 295 3.14 18.51 -7.74
CA SER A 295 3.99 19.43 -8.51
C SER A 295 4.34 18.91 -9.90
N MET A 296 4.72 17.64 -10.01
CA MET A 296 5.15 17.02 -11.29
C MET A 296 4.00 16.89 -12.30
N VAL A 297 2.75 16.79 -11.85
CA VAL A 297 1.59 16.73 -12.76
C VAL A 297 0.83 18.06 -12.84
N ASN A 298 1.32 19.12 -12.20
CA ASN A 298 0.81 20.47 -12.32
C ASN A 298 1.54 21.20 -13.46
N GLY A 299 0.84 21.45 -14.59
CA GLY A 299 1.47 22.04 -15.76
C GLY A 299 2.07 23.43 -15.51
N THR A 300 1.49 24.24 -14.62
CA THR A 300 2.07 25.56 -14.26
C THR A 300 3.39 25.40 -13.50
N ALA A 301 3.47 24.46 -12.54
CA ALA A 301 4.70 24.17 -11.80
C ALA A 301 5.80 23.65 -12.74
N VAL A 302 5.42 22.77 -13.69
CA VAL A 302 6.32 22.21 -14.69
C VAL A 302 6.82 23.30 -15.66
N GLN A 303 5.95 24.20 -16.16
CA GLN A 303 6.36 25.33 -17.00
C GLN A 303 7.36 26.25 -16.29
N LEU A 304 7.19 26.48 -14.99
CA LEU A 304 8.16 27.26 -14.22
C LEU A 304 9.50 26.55 -14.13
N ALA A 305 9.51 25.23 -13.90
CA ALA A 305 10.73 24.45 -13.88
C ALA A 305 11.43 24.41 -15.27
N GLU A 306 10.67 24.28 -16.36
CA GLU A 306 11.20 24.33 -17.74
C GLU A 306 11.89 25.67 -18.08
N LYS A 307 11.40 26.78 -17.54
CA LYS A 307 11.99 28.10 -17.71
C LYS A 307 13.29 28.29 -16.93
N ASN A 308 13.47 27.51 -15.85
CA ASN A 308 14.72 27.49 -15.13
C ASN A 308 15.76 26.69 -15.95
N SER A 309 16.93 27.24 -16.13
CA SER A 309 17.99 26.66 -17.00
C SER A 309 18.36 25.21 -16.65
N ASN A 310 17.97 24.71 -15.50
CA ASN A 310 18.30 23.39 -14.97
C ASN A 310 17.09 22.45 -14.89
N GLY A 311 15.88 22.86 -15.28
CA GLY A 311 14.67 22.04 -15.13
C GLY A 311 14.26 21.74 -13.69
N VAL A 312 14.70 22.55 -12.73
CA VAL A 312 14.53 22.31 -11.30
C VAL A 312 13.34 23.09 -10.76
N GLY A 313 12.38 22.38 -10.19
CA GLY A 313 11.29 22.91 -9.36
C GLY A 313 11.67 22.94 -7.87
N PRO A 314 10.77 23.40 -6.99
CA PRO A 314 11.06 23.48 -5.56
C PRO A 314 11.25 22.10 -4.90
N ASN A 315 10.58 21.07 -5.41
CA ASN A 315 10.51 19.72 -4.84
C ASN A 315 10.61 18.59 -5.88
N PHE A 316 11.04 18.90 -7.09
CA PHE A 316 11.30 17.93 -8.16
C PHE A 316 12.32 18.49 -9.16
N GLU A 317 12.89 17.60 -9.95
CA GLU A 317 13.72 17.94 -11.12
C GLU A 317 13.14 17.24 -12.34
N LEU A 318 13.12 17.92 -13.48
CA LEU A 318 12.71 17.33 -14.75
C LEU A 318 13.89 16.53 -15.33
N LEU A 319 13.61 15.29 -15.73
CA LEU A 319 14.54 14.55 -16.56
C LEU A 319 14.71 15.25 -17.92
N SER A 320 15.88 15.03 -18.54
CA SER A 320 16.06 15.43 -19.93
C SER A 320 14.93 14.85 -20.79
N TYR A 321 14.30 15.69 -21.62
CA TYR A 321 13.23 15.27 -22.55
C TYR A 321 13.62 14.10 -23.45
N ASN A 322 14.91 13.96 -23.73
CA ASN A 322 15.43 12.87 -24.55
C ASN A 322 15.39 11.50 -23.82
N THR A 323 15.20 11.47 -22.51
CA THR A 323 15.23 10.21 -21.76
C THR A 323 14.05 9.31 -22.11
N TYR A 324 12.82 9.87 -22.11
CA TYR A 324 11.61 9.12 -22.44
C TYR A 324 11.09 9.34 -23.86
N HIS A 325 11.76 10.18 -24.67
CA HIS A 325 11.37 10.52 -26.05
C HIS A 325 9.90 10.91 -26.16
N LEU A 326 9.44 11.80 -25.27
CA LEU A 326 8.04 12.20 -25.18
C LEU A 326 7.55 12.82 -26.49
N THR A 327 6.49 12.26 -27.06
CA THR A 327 5.91 12.75 -28.33
C THR A 327 5.35 14.15 -28.16
N ALA A 328 4.72 14.43 -27.01
CA ALA A 328 4.13 15.73 -26.70
C ALA A 328 5.17 16.87 -26.76
N THR A 329 6.40 16.64 -26.29
CA THR A 329 7.45 17.68 -26.26
C THR A 329 8.02 18.00 -27.64
N GLN A 330 7.69 17.26 -28.69
CA GLN A 330 8.01 17.61 -30.07
C GLN A 330 7.18 18.78 -30.61
N TYR A 331 6.03 19.05 -29.99
CA TYR A 331 5.05 20.01 -30.47
C TYR A 331 4.78 21.15 -29.49
N MET A 332 5.01 20.97 -28.20
CA MET A 332 4.77 21.95 -27.16
C MET A 332 5.60 21.68 -25.90
N ASP A 333 5.66 22.67 -25.00
CA ASP A 333 6.28 22.49 -23.68
C ASP A 333 5.54 21.42 -22.87
N LEU A 334 6.24 20.66 -22.05
CA LEU A 334 5.69 19.63 -21.20
C LEU A 334 4.61 20.18 -20.26
N GLY A 335 4.87 21.32 -19.65
CA GLY A 335 3.89 21.96 -18.77
C GLY A 335 2.64 22.46 -19.49
N THR A 336 2.75 22.92 -20.75
CA THR A 336 1.60 23.27 -21.59
C THR A 336 0.73 22.05 -21.87
N TRP A 337 1.34 20.95 -22.22
CA TRP A 337 0.64 19.68 -22.44
C TRP A 337 -0.07 19.18 -21.17
N LEU A 338 0.63 19.18 -20.02
CA LEU A 338 0.05 18.79 -18.74
C LEU A 338 -1.14 19.63 -18.32
N ASN A 339 -1.12 20.95 -18.59
CA ASN A 339 -2.28 21.82 -18.32
C ASN A 339 -3.54 21.38 -19.08
N GLY A 340 -3.37 20.74 -20.24
CA GLY A 340 -4.49 20.21 -21.03
C GLY A 340 -5.05 18.88 -20.54
N ILE A 341 -4.27 18.10 -19.80
CA ILE A 341 -4.61 16.70 -19.47
C ILE A 341 -4.60 16.37 -17.98
N SER A 342 -4.15 17.28 -17.10
CA SER A 342 -4.00 16.99 -15.67
C SER A 342 -4.77 17.95 -14.79
N GLU A 343 -5.49 17.40 -13.81
CA GLU A 343 -6.22 18.13 -12.79
C GLU A 343 -5.87 17.57 -11.39
N ALA A 344 -4.64 17.83 -10.92
CA ALA A 344 -4.18 17.43 -9.61
C ALA A 344 -4.17 18.60 -8.62
N ALA A 345 -4.74 18.40 -7.43
CA ALA A 345 -4.71 19.42 -6.38
C ALA A 345 -4.94 18.79 -4.99
N PHE A 346 -4.42 19.45 -3.97
CA PHE A 346 -4.77 19.17 -2.59
C PHE A 346 -6.16 19.67 -2.23
N VAL A 347 -6.77 19.02 -1.23
CA VAL A 347 -8.02 19.45 -0.58
C VAL A 347 -7.75 19.99 0.83
N ASN A 348 -6.56 19.73 1.36
CA ASN A 348 -6.06 20.22 2.65
C ASN A 348 -4.53 20.09 2.65
N LEU A 349 -3.81 21.12 3.01
CA LEU A 349 -2.35 21.15 2.97
C LEU A 349 -1.68 20.61 4.23
N VAL A 350 -2.41 20.31 5.27
CA VAL A 350 -1.90 19.76 6.55
C VAL A 350 -0.49 20.24 6.90
N CYS A 351 -0.36 21.07 7.91
CA CYS A 351 0.92 21.65 8.33
C CYS A 351 1.39 21.10 9.66
N PHE A 352 2.70 21.05 9.85
CA PHE A 352 3.28 20.82 11.16
C PHE A 352 4.25 21.97 11.51
N PRO A 353 4.09 22.63 12.70
CA PRO A 353 2.96 22.44 13.63
C PRO A 353 1.59 22.74 13.00
N GLU A 354 0.56 22.06 13.49
CA GLU A 354 -0.80 22.17 12.95
C GLU A 354 -1.33 23.60 13.06
N THR A 355 -1.89 24.11 11.96
CA THR A 355 -2.46 25.46 11.89
C THR A 355 -3.96 25.51 12.15
N GLY A 356 -4.62 24.33 12.18
CA GLY A 356 -6.07 24.21 12.37
C GLY A 356 -6.91 24.64 11.18
N ASN A 357 -6.32 24.86 10.01
CA ASN A 357 -7.02 25.20 8.77
C ASN A 357 -6.48 24.38 7.58
N GLU A 358 -7.11 24.52 6.41
CA GLU A 358 -6.75 23.81 5.18
C GLU A 358 -5.48 24.35 4.50
N HIS A 359 -4.99 25.51 4.95
CA HIS A 359 -3.87 26.24 4.37
C HIS A 359 -2.59 26.06 5.18
N CYS A 360 -1.46 26.19 4.50
CA CYS A 360 -0.14 26.00 5.06
C CYS A 360 0.82 27.12 4.66
N PRO A 361 1.32 27.95 5.61
CA PRO A 361 2.10 29.15 5.31
C PRO A 361 3.33 28.93 4.42
N TYR A 362 3.96 27.75 4.49
CA TYR A 362 5.16 27.47 3.72
C TYR A 362 4.92 26.73 2.39
N THR A 363 3.67 26.29 2.13
CA THR A 363 3.31 25.61 0.88
C THR A 363 2.18 26.27 0.10
N ASP A 364 1.44 27.24 0.68
CA ASP A 364 0.35 27.97 0.00
C ASP A 364 0.77 28.66 -1.30
N SER A 365 2.02 29.09 -1.40
CA SER A 365 2.54 29.72 -2.62
C SER A 365 2.78 28.72 -3.76
N TYR A 366 2.80 27.42 -3.46
CA TYR A 366 3.07 26.36 -4.43
C TYR A 366 1.84 25.55 -4.80
N PHE A 367 0.86 25.46 -3.89
CA PHE A 367 -0.31 24.57 -4.06
C PHE A 367 -1.62 25.31 -3.84
N GLU A 368 -2.51 25.22 -4.81
CA GLU A 368 -3.90 25.64 -4.67
C GLU A 368 -4.69 24.54 -3.94
N VAL A 369 -5.46 24.93 -2.91
CA VAL A 369 -6.42 24.04 -2.25
C VAL A 369 -7.72 24.07 -3.03
N LYS A 370 -8.20 22.90 -3.47
CA LYS A 370 -9.47 22.72 -4.16
C LYS A 370 -10.48 21.98 -3.31
N LYS A 371 -11.76 22.15 -3.63
CA LYS A 371 -12.84 21.44 -2.94
C LYS A 371 -12.68 19.92 -3.06
N VAL A 372 -13.07 19.23 -1.99
CA VAL A 372 -13.16 17.75 -1.98
C VAL A 372 -14.01 17.28 -3.16
N MET A 373 -13.51 16.30 -3.88
CA MET A 373 -14.22 15.63 -4.97
C MET A 373 -14.51 14.18 -4.58
N ARG A 374 -15.80 13.83 -4.49
CA ARG A 374 -16.22 12.45 -4.21
C ARG A 374 -15.63 11.48 -5.26
N MET A 375 -15.29 10.26 -4.87
CA MET A 375 -14.65 9.28 -5.77
C MET A 375 -15.46 9.06 -7.05
N ARG A 376 -16.78 8.92 -6.98
CA ARG A 376 -17.64 8.77 -8.16
C ARG A 376 -17.49 9.88 -9.21
N LYS A 377 -17.13 11.11 -8.80
CA LYS A 377 -16.82 12.20 -9.73
C LYS A 377 -15.42 12.09 -10.31
N GLN A 378 -14.47 11.53 -9.56
CA GLN A 378 -13.13 11.25 -10.08
C GLN A 378 -13.19 10.16 -11.17
N TYR A 379 -14.11 9.21 -11.08
CA TYR A 379 -14.34 8.19 -12.11
C TYR A 379 -14.82 8.74 -13.47
N ALA A 380 -15.09 10.05 -13.57
CA ALA A 380 -15.31 10.71 -14.86
C ALA A 380 -14.02 10.94 -15.66
N TYR A 381 -12.84 10.65 -15.07
CA TYR A 381 -11.54 10.73 -15.74
C TYR A 381 -11.02 9.34 -16.07
N LYS A 382 -10.23 9.22 -17.14
CA LYS A 382 -9.64 7.94 -17.56
C LYS A 382 -8.55 7.45 -16.61
N PHE A 383 -7.73 8.35 -16.06
CA PHE A 383 -6.52 7.99 -15.29
C PHE A 383 -6.62 8.45 -13.83
N LEU A 384 -6.44 7.49 -12.91
CA LEU A 384 -6.56 7.69 -11.47
C LEU A 384 -5.25 7.34 -10.76
N PRO A 385 -4.33 8.30 -10.59
CA PRO A 385 -3.12 8.06 -9.80
C PRO A 385 -3.44 7.75 -8.34
N ASP A 386 -2.80 6.72 -7.82
CA ASP A 386 -2.89 6.30 -6.43
C ASP A 386 -1.52 6.41 -5.76
N ILE A 387 -1.40 7.35 -4.80
CA ILE A 387 -0.16 7.75 -4.15
C ILE A 387 -0.31 7.58 -2.64
N ASP A 388 0.66 6.95 -2.00
CA ASP A 388 0.71 6.72 -0.56
C ASP A 388 0.44 7.99 0.26
N GLY A 389 -0.26 7.80 1.40
CA GLY A 389 -0.40 8.80 2.45
C GLY A 389 0.61 8.57 3.58
N ASN A 390 0.13 8.56 4.83
CA ASN A 390 0.93 8.19 5.99
C ASN A 390 1.35 6.70 5.96
N SER A 391 0.49 5.88 5.37
CA SER A 391 0.77 4.54 4.87
C SER A 391 0.20 4.41 3.46
N PHE A 392 -0.31 3.24 3.07
CA PHE A 392 -0.93 3.00 1.76
C PHE A 392 -2.09 3.97 1.46
N SER A 393 -2.61 3.95 0.25
CA SER A 393 -3.78 4.75 -0.13
C SER A 393 -5.07 3.94 -0.04
N GLY A 394 -5.95 4.29 0.88
CA GLY A 394 -7.24 3.62 1.08
C GLY A 394 -8.24 3.71 -0.09
N ARG A 395 -7.91 4.44 -1.17
CA ARG A 395 -8.75 4.61 -2.36
C ARG A 395 -8.55 3.50 -3.40
N TYR A 396 -7.45 2.77 -3.32
CA TYR A 396 -6.98 1.90 -4.40
C TYR A 396 -8.00 0.82 -4.78
N ARG A 397 -8.61 0.15 -3.79
CA ARG A 397 -9.67 -0.84 -4.07
C ARG A 397 -10.84 -0.23 -4.84
N GLY A 398 -11.26 0.98 -4.49
CA GLY A 398 -12.31 1.70 -5.21
C GLY A 398 -11.89 2.06 -6.64
N PHE A 399 -10.64 2.45 -6.85
CA PHE A 399 -10.10 2.73 -8.19
C PHE A 399 -10.05 1.48 -9.07
N LEU A 400 -9.62 0.34 -8.54
CA LEU A 400 -9.61 -0.94 -9.27
C LEU A 400 -11.01 -1.39 -9.68
N ARG A 401 -12.04 -1.13 -8.86
CA ARG A 401 -13.42 -1.47 -9.17
C ARG A 401 -14.09 -0.47 -10.12
N SER A 402 -13.44 0.67 -10.39
CA SER A 402 -13.97 1.67 -11.31
C SER A 402 -13.71 1.29 -12.78
N THR A 403 -14.40 2.00 -13.68
CA THR A 403 -14.16 1.90 -15.13
C THR A 403 -13.00 2.79 -15.60
N SER A 404 -12.16 3.28 -14.68
CA SER A 404 -10.99 4.10 -14.96
C SER A 404 -9.71 3.30 -14.74
N LEU A 405 -8.59 3.75 -15.30
CA LEU A 405 -7.29 3.10 -15.18
C LEU A 405 -6.54 3.61 -13.94
N PRO A 406 -6.30 2.77 -12.93
CA PRO A 406 -5.42 3.12 -11.82
C PRO A 406 -3.96 3.16 -12.26
N ILE A 407 -3.22 4.20 -11.82
CA ILE A 407 -1.76 4.30 -11.93
C ILE A 407 -1.22 4.34 -10.51
N LYS A 408 -0.51 3.30 -10.06
CA LYS A 408 -0.13 3.14 -8.64
C LYS A 408 1.36 3.27 -8.40
N ALA A 409 1.72 4.15 -7.46
CA ALA A 409 3.03 4.16 -6.81
C ALA A 409 2.86 3.95 -5.32
N THR A 410 3.59 3.00 -4.74
CA THR A 410 3.55 2.69 -3.31
C THR A 410 4.84 2.01 -2.87
N ILE A 411 5.17 2.18 -1.58
CA ILE A 411 6.20 1.40 -0.90
C ILE A 411 5.59 0.38 0.08
N TYR A 412 4.26 0.29 0.14
CA TYR A 412 3.52 -0.58 1.06
C TYR A 412 3.03 -1.86 0.39
N SER A 413 3.06 -2.94 1.13
CA SER A 413 2.42 -4.20 0.80
C SER A 413 1.04 -4.27 1.44
N GLU A 414 0.09 -4.85 0.70
CA GLU A 414 -1.29 -5.05 1.12
C GLU A 414 -1.70 -6.53 0.89
N TRP A 415 -2.74 -6.98 1.60
CA TRP A 415 -3.26 -8.36 1.57
C TRP A 415 -3.58 -8.91 0.17
N HIS A 416 -3.85 -8.02 -0.78
CA HIS A 416 -4.28 -8.36 -2.13
C HIS A 416 -3.15 -8.33 -3.18
N ASP A 417 -1.92 -8.04 -2.79
CA ASP A 417 -0.83 -7.85 -3.75
C ASP A 417 -0.59 -9.08 -4.64
N SER A 418 -0.71 -10.28 -4.08
CA SER A 418 -0.59 -11.54 -4.84
C SER A 418 -1.75 -11.82 -5.81
N ARG A 419 -2.83 -11.04 -5.72
CA ARG A 419 -4.01 -11.17 -6.60
C ARG A 419 -3.94 -10.26 -7.82
N LEU A 420 -3.06 -9.28 -7.83
CA LEU A 420 -2.99 -8.24 -8.86
C LEU A 420 -1.72 -8.37 -9.70
N ILE A 421 -1.88 -8.26 -11.01
CA ILE A 421 -0.78 -8.33 -11.97
C ILE A 421 -0.55 -6.93 -12.54
N PRO A 422 0.64 -6.34 -12.31
CA PRO A 422 1.00 -5.04 -12.91
C PRO A 422 0.97 -5.12 -14.44
N TRP A 423 0.63 -4.01 -15.09
CA TRP A 423 0.43 -3.88 -16.54
C TRP A 423 -0.74 -4.70 -17.12
N LEU A 424 -1.43 -5.52 -16.31
CA LEU A 424 -2.66 -6.21 -16.68
C LEU A 424 -3.90 -5.63 -15.96
N HIS A 425 -3.78 -5.37 -14.65
CA HIS A 425 -4.90 -4.92 -13.83
C HIS A 425 -4.77 -3.44 -13.40
N PHE A 426 -3.58 -2.88 -13.49
CA PHE A 426 -3.25 -1.49 -13.18
C PHE A 426 -1.91 -1.13 -13.83
N VAL A 427 -1.61 0.15 -13.93
CA VAL A 427 -0.29 0.63 -14.37
C VAL A 427 0.58 0.90 -13.15
N PRO A 428 1.70 0.18 -12.98
CA PRO A 428 2.66 0.49 -11.93
C PRO A 428 3.47 1.74 -12.31
N MET A 429 3.77 2.59 -11.33
CA MET A 429 4.57 3.80 -11.46
C MET A 429 5.71 3.77 -10.44
N ASP A 430 6.87 4.23 -10.84
CA ASP A 430 8.04 4.34 -9.97
C ASP A 430 7.83 5.37 -8.86
N ASN A 431 8.40 5.13 -7.67
CA ASN A 431 8.24 6.04 -6.52
C ASN A 431 8.96 7.40 -6.70
N SER A 432 9.82 7.55 -7.70
CA SER A 432 10.33 8.85 -8.13
C SER A 432 9.35 9.64 -8.97
N PHE A 433 8.33 8.98 -9.56
CA PHE A 433 7.34 9.50 -10.52
C PHE A 433 7.90 9.99 -11.84
N VAL A 434 9.15 9.71 -12.16
CA VAL A 434 9.77 10.19 -13.42
C VAL A 434 9.16 9.56 -14.65
N ASP A 435 8.57 8.37 -14.51
CA ASP A 435 7.92 7.62 -15.59
C ASP A 435 6.48 8.09 -15.88
N ILE A 436 5.90 8.95 -15.03
CA ILE A 436 4.51 9.43 -15.20
C ILE A 436 4.31 10.12 -16.56
N TYR A 437 5.28 10.91 -17.00
CA TYR A 437 5.18 11.62 -18.28
C TYR A 437 5.17 10.64 -19.45
N GLY A 438 6.03 9.63 -19.43
CA GLY A 438 6.04 8.58 -20.45
C GLY A 438 4.77 7.71 -20.44
N ILE A 439 4.25 7.39 -19.26
CA ILE A 439 2.99 6.67 -19.08
C ILE A 439 1.83 7.47 -19.72
N LEU A 440 1.75 8.76 -19.41
CA LEU A 440 0.69 9.62 -19.92
C LEU A 440 0.86 9.90 -21.42
N ASP A 441 2.10 10.15 -21.90
CA ASP A 441 2.37 10.35 -23.33
C ASP A 441 1.98 9.12 -24.15
N TYR A 442 2.27 7.91 -23.64
CA TYR A 442 1.88 6.65 -24.30
C TYR A 442 0.37 6.48 -24.40
N PHE A 443 -0.38 6.71 -23.30
CA PHE A 443 -1.83 6.46 -23.30
C PHE A 443 -2.65 7.63 -23.85
N VAL A 444 -2.25 8.88 -23.57
CA VAL A 444 -3.00 10.08 -23.94
C VAL A 444 -2.54 10.67 -25.27
N GLY A 445 -1.25 10.56 -25.57
CA GLY A 445 -0.65 11.18 -26.74
C GLY A 445 -0.58 12.70 -26.67
N THR A 446 -0.36 13.34 -27.82
CA THR A 446 -0.14 14.79 -27.92
C THR A 446 -1.40 15.65 -27.71
N GLY A 447 -2.59 15.09 -27.87
CA GLY A 447 -3.84 15.86 -27.95
C GLY A 447 -4.05 16.56 -29.32
N ILE A 448 -3.10 16.42 -30.26
CA ILE A 448 -3.17 16.99 -31.61
C ILE A 448 -3.80 15.97 -32.55
N ALA A 449 -4.91 16.33 -33.22
CA ALA A 449 -5.54 15.48 -34.21
C ALA A 449 -4.64 15.28 -35.43
N GLU A 450 -4.44 14.05 -35.89
CA GLU A 450 -3.77 13.78 -37.14
C GLU A 450 -4.60 14.27 -38.33
N GLN A 451 -4.03 15.14 -39.15
CA GLN A 451 -4.59 15.49 -40.46
C GLN A 451 -4.18 14.43 -41.48
N GLN A 452 -5.04 13.46 -41.73
CA GLN A 452 -4.87 12.53 -42.87
C GLN A 452 -5.93 12.84 -43.93
N GLY A 453 -5.48 13.37 -45.09
CA GLY A 453 -6.29 13.38 -46.31
C GLY A 453 -7.51 14.28 -46.32
N GLY A 454 -7.57 15.35 -45.54
CA GLY A 454 -8.67 16.34 -45.57
C GLY A 454 -9.93 15.98 -44.80
N GLU A 455 -9.99 14.82 -44.14
CA GLU A 455 -11.02 14.50 -43.14
C GLU A 455 -10.39 14.48 -41.75
N GLU A 456 -10.93 15.28 -40.82
CA GLU A 456 -10.57 15.21 -39.40
C GLU A 456 -11.03 13.85 -38.85
N LYS A 457 -10.12 12.88 -38.76
CA LYS A 457 -10.33 11.73 -37.90
C LYS A 457 -9.87 12.10 -36.49
N PRO A 458 -10.62 11.77 -35.46
CA PRO A 458 -10.25 12.05 -34.06
C PRO A 458 -9.18 11.04 -33.56
N SER A 459 -8.08 10.88 -34.28
CA SER A 459 -6.92 10.12 -33.81
C SER A 459 -5.90 11.10 -33.27
N VAL A 460 -5.64 10.99 -31.97
CA VAL A 460 -4.59 11.75 -31.29
C VAL A 460 -3.27 11.05 -31.54
N GLN A 461 -2.30 11.77 -32.12
CA GLN A 461 -0.99 11.19 -32.46
C GLN A 461 -0.31 10.63 -31.21
N GLY A 462 0.12 9.36 -31.28
CA GLY A 462 0.78 8.66 -30.18
C GLY A 462 -0.16 8.07 -29.11
N ALA A 463 -1.49 8.28 -29.19
CA ALA A 463 -2.41 7.77 -28.18
C ALA A 463 -2.67 6.26 -28.31
N HIS A 464 -2.55 5.56 -27.17
CA HIS A 464 -2.87 4.14 -27.05
C HIS A 464 -4.06 3.94 -26.10
N ASP A 465 -5.17 4.64 -26.39
CA ASP A 465 -6.37 4.69 -25.55
C ASP A 465 -7.04 3.31 -25.38
N GLU A 466 -7.05 2.49 -26.44
CA GLU A 466 -7.56 1.12 -26.38
C GLU A 466 -6.77 0.22 -25.43
N GLN A 467 -5.45 0.40 -25.34
CA GLN A 467 -4.59 -0.34 -24.41
C GLN A 467 -4.86 0.08 -22.96
N ALA A 468 -5.05 1.39 -22.74
CA ALA A 468 -5.46 1.90 -21.42
C ALA A 468 -6.79 1.30 -20.99
N LYS A 469 -7.78 1.29 -21.91
CA LYS A 469 -9.10 0.68 -21.68
C LYS A 469 -9.00 -0.81 -21.34
N LYS A 470 -8.19 -1.57 -22.08
CA LYS A 470 -8.02 -3.01 -21.82
C LYS A 470 -7.49 -3.28 -20.42
N ILE A 471 -6.53 -2.50 -19.94
CA ILE A 471 -6.00 -2.65 -18.57
C ILE A 471 -7.08 -2.26 -17.53
N ALA A 472 -7.80 -1.16 -17.76
CA ALA A 472 -8.88 -0.72 -16.88
C ALA A 472 -10.00 -1.76 -16.77
N ASP A 473 -10.46 -2.29 -17.91
CA ASP A 473 -11.50 -3.31 -17.96
C ASP A 473 -11.05 -4.61 -17.28
N ALA A 474 -9.84 -5.09 -17.59
CA ALA A 474 -9.28 -6.29 -16.97
C ALA A 474 -9.12 -6.12 -15.44
N GLY A 475 -8.64 -4.95 -15.00
CA GLY A 475 -8.51 -4.64 -13.57
C GLY A 475 -9.86 -4.65 -12.86
N LYS A 476 -10.88 -4.02 -13.46
CA LYS A 476 -12.23 -3.99 -12.92
C LYS A 476 -12.87 -5.37 -12.86
N GLU A 477 -12.88 -6.10 -13.97
CA GLU A 477 -13.46 -7.44 -14.04
C GLU A 477 -12.82 -8.39 -13.03
N TRP A 478 -11.50 -8.28 -12.87
CA TRP A 478 -10.78 -9.08 -11.91
C TRP A 478 -11.06 -8.66 -10.46
N ALA A 479 -11.06 -7.36 -10.15
CA ALA A 479 -11.37 -6.86 -8.81
C ALA A 479 -12.80 -7.25 -8.35
N GLU A 480 -13.75 -7.33 -9.28
CA GLU A 480 -15.12 -7.80 -9.02
C GLU A 480 -15.21 -9.30 -8.72
N GLN A 481 -14.15 -10.07 -8.94
CA GLN A 481 -14.07 -11.51 -8.63
C GLN A 481 -13.23 -11.82 -7.41
N VAL A 482 -12.18 -11.01 -7.10
CA VAL A 482 -11.18 -11.37 -6.09
C VAL A 482 -10.94 -10.30 -5.02
N LEU A 483 -11.61 -9.12 -5.10
CA LEU A 483 -11.50 -8.05 -4.11
C LEU A 483 -12.86 -7.64 -3.52
N ARG A 484 -13.81 -8.55 -3.47
CA ARG A 484 -15.13 -8.37 -2.85
C ARG A 484 -15.01 -8.42 -1.32
N ARG A 485 -16.09 -8.18 -0.62
CA ARG A 485 -16.16 -8.38 0.83
C ARG A 485 -16.03 -9.86 1.20
N GLU A 486 -16.61 -10.74 0.40
CA GLU A 486 -16.54 -12.19 0.52
C GLU A 486 -15.08 -12.69 0.43
N ASP A 487 -14.28 -12.10 -0.46
CA ASP A 487 -12.88 -12.45 -0.63
C ASP A 487 -12.03 -12.01 0.57
N MET A 488 -12.37 -10.86 1.19
CA MET A 488 -11.77 -10.44 2.46
C MET A 488 -12.12 -11.40 3.61
N GLN A 489 -13.37 -11.87 3.69
CA GLN A 489 -13.78 -12.86 4.70
C GLN A 489 -13.01 -14.18 4.54
N ILE A 490 -12.85 -14.67 3.32
CA ILE A 490 -12.13 -15.91 3.05
C ILE A 490 -10.65 -15.76 3.41
N TYR A 491 -10.04 -14.64 3.05
CA TYR A 491 -8.65 -14.35 3.41
C TYR A 491 -8.47 -14.31 4.93
N VAL A 492 -9.34 -13.58 5.65
CA VAL A 492 -9.28 -13.48 7.12
C VAL A 492 -9.53 -14.84 7.77
N MET A 493 -10.48 -15.62 7.29
CA MET A 493 -10.71 -16.97 7.79
C MET A 493 -9.47 -17.85 7.64
N ARG A 494 -8.86 -17.89 6.45
CA ARG A 494 -7.64 -18.66 6.21
C ARG A 494 -6.47 -18.17 7.06
N LEU A 495 -6.27 -16.85 7.11
CA LEU A 495 -5.23 -16.22 7.93
C LEU A 495 -5.35 -16.61 9.41
N LEU A 496 -6.54 -16.48 9.99
CA LEU A 496 -6.74 -16.74 11.40
C LEU A 496 -6.68 -18.23 11.75
N LEU A 497 -7.05 -19.14 10.83
CA LEU A 497 -6.80 -20.58 10.98
C LEU A 497 -5.31 -20.89 11.00
N GLU A 498 -4.54 -20.35 10.07
CA GLU A 498 -3.07 -20.57 10.04
C GLU A 498 -2.38 -19.88 11.23
N TYR A 499 -2.85 -18.71 11.65
CA TYR A 499 -2.36 -18.06 12.87
C TYR A 499 -2.66 -18.90 14.13
N ALA A 500 -3.89 -19.40 14.27
CA ALA A 500 -4.26 -20.29 15.36
C ALA A 500 -3.39 -21.56 15.38
N ARG A 501 -3.08 -22.11 14.18
CA ARG A 501 -2.15 -23.23 14.05
C ARG A 501 -0.76 -22.88 14.60
N VAL A 502 -0.21 -21.74 14.22
CA VAL A 502 1.11 -21.29 14.70
C VAL A 502 1.12 -21.09 16.22
N CYS A 503 -0.01 -20.73 16.81
CA CYS A 503 -0.21 -20.55 18.24
C CYS A 503 -0.41 -21.86 19.02
N ASP A 504 -0.53 -23.02 18.37
CA ASP A 504 -0.82 -24.30 19.01
C ASP A 504 0.44 -25.13 19.24
N GLU A 505 0.51 -25.82 20.40
CA GLU A 505 1.65 -26.70 20.72
C GLU A 505 1.76 -27.91 19.76
N LYS A 506 0.66 -28.26 19.10
CA LYS A 506 0.60 -29.35 18.10
C LYS A 506 0.77 -28.83 16.67
N ARG A 507 1.21 -27.59 16.47
CA ARG A 507 1.28 -26.89 15.17
C ARG A 507 1.93 -27.70 14.03
N GLU A 508 2.89 -28.56 14.34
CA GLU A 508 3.56 -29.41 13.35
C GLU A 508 2.64 -30.48 12.75
N ARG A 509 1.60 -30.89 13.50
CA ARG A 509 0.67 -31.96 13.15
C ARG A 509 -0.76 -31.46 12.94
N LEU A 510 -1.03 -30.20 13.28
CA LEU A 510 -2.35 -29.62 13.16
C LEU A 510 -2.69 -29.35 11.69
N GLY A 511 -3.83 -29.83 11.23
CA GLY A 511 -4.28 -29.65 9.85
C GLY A 511 -5.71 -30.10 9.64
N PHE A 512 -6.20 -29.94 8.43
CA PHE A 512 -7.53 -30.34 7.99
C PHE A 512 -7.43 -31.42 6.92
N ILE A 513 -8.11 -32.53 7.08
CA ILE A 513 -7.99 -33.71 6.21
C ILE A 513 -9.31 -34.18 5.58
N ASP A 514 -10.45 -33.58 5.93
CA ASP A 514 -11.76 -34.08 5.48
C ASP A 514 -11.95 -33.91 3.97
N ASP A 515 -11.31 -32.95 3.34
CA ASP A 515 -11.32 -32.75 1.88
C ASP A 515 -10.45 -33.78 1.11
N LEU A 516 -9.68 -34.60 1.83
CA LEU A 516 -8.80 -35.63 1.24
C LEU A 516 -9.42 -37.03 1.24
N ARG A 517 -10.68 -37.15 1.62
CA ARG A 517 -11.42 -38.42 1.67
C ARG A 517 -12.27 -38.68 0.45
#